data_bc27af025f89c12f3802ab3e745eefd1
#
_entry.id   bc27af025f89c12f3802ab3e745eefd1
#
_cell.length_a   1.000
_cell.length_b   1.000
_cell.length_c   1.000
_cell.angle_alpha   90.00
_cell.angle_beta   90.00
_cell.angle_gamma   90.00
#
_symmetry.space_group_name_H-M   'P 1'
#
loop_
_entity.id
_entity.type
_entity.pdbx_description
1 polymer ?
#
loop_
_entity_poly.entity_id
_entity_poly.type
_entity_poly.pdbx_seq_one_letter_code
_entity_poly.pdbx_strand_id
1 'polypeptide(L)'
;MYCPKKGSFIMKKHAISLRSSTVILMRGLPGSGKSTWLRNNNCEDYVISPDTFQLMLSPPIETTRDGEFTYEINQNVSRRAWELTHECLRSRLSCKVGNAVGATFIDATFMSDRAVRDIKRIVLEETQGRAIVVILDFTYLPIEEVKRRNKMRRGTYRYVPECVIDHMVELGAQMDVNSYGVRVLDPREVQITV
;
A
#
# COMPACT_ATOMS: atom_id res chain seq x y z
N MET A 1 -5.24 40.77 11.24
CA MET A 1 -4.23 40.57 10.19
C MET A 1 -3.80 39.10 10.25
N TYR A 2 -4.37 38.24 9.40
CA TYR A 2 -4.15 36.78 9.44
C TYR A 2 -2.97 36.50 8.52
N CYS A 3 -1.84 36.09 9.09
CA CYS A 3 -0.65 35.67 8.32
C CYS A 3 -0.79 34.20 7.96
N PRO A 4 -0.91 33.80 6.68
CA PRO A 4 -0.95 32.40 6.32
C PRO A 4 0.43 31.79 6.58
N LYS A 5 0.48 30.71 7.38
CA LYS A 5 1.69 29.90 7.55
C LYS A 5 2.17 29.46 6.16
N LYS A 6 3.40 29.82 5.81
CA LYS A 6 4.08 29.36 4.61
C LYS A 6 4.12 27.84 4.62
N GLY A 7 3.25 27.19 3.83
CA GLY A 7 3.40 25.79 3.51
C GLY A 7 4.74 25.60 2.84
N SER A 8 5.61 24.76 3.38
CA SER A 8 6.85 24.38 2.73
C SER A 8 6.50 23.75 1.37
N PHE A 9 6.86 24.44 0.30
CA PHE A 9 6.68 23.94 -1.06
C PHE A 9 7.69 22.82 -1.28
N ILE A 10 7.27 21.57 -1.08
CA ILE A 10 8.10 20.39 -1.35
C ILE A 10 8.18 20.25 -2.86
N MET A 11 9.35 20.51 -3.44
CA MET A 11 9.58 20.26 -4.86
C MET A 11 9.47 18.76 -5.14
N LYS A 12 8.62 18.36 -6.10
CA LYS A 12 8.54 16.99 -6.57
C LYS A 12 9.83 16.59 -7.28
N LYS A 13 10.57 15.64 -6.70
CA LYS A 13 11.89 15.21 -7.21
C LYS A 13 11.82 13.99 -8.12
N HIS A 14 10.73 13.22 -8.04
CA HIS A 14 10.60 11.98 -8.76
C HIS A 14 9.30 11.96 -9.55
N ALA A 15 9.37 11.61 -10.83
CA ALA A 15 8.19 11.37 -11.66
C ALA A 15 7.99 9.87 -11.86
N ILE A 16 6.74 9.41 -11.73
CA ILE A 16 6.30 8.07 -12.11
C ILE A 16 5.23 8.24 -13.19
N SER A 17 5.51 7.73 -14.40
CA SER A 17 4.53 7.73 -15.47
C SER A 17 3.58 6.53 -15.34
N LEU A 18 2.29 6.77 -15.48
CA LEU A 18 1.27 5.71 -15.54
C LEU A 18 1.47 4.76 -16.74
N ARG A 19 2.20 5.21 -17.77
CA ARG A 19 2.55 4.39 -18.93
C ARG A 19 3.82 3.57 -18.74
N SER A 20 4.57 3.78 -17.65
CA SER A 20 5.81 3.05 -17.38
C SER A 20 5.52 1.64 -16.87
N SER A 21 6.42 0.70 -17.17
CA SER A 21 6.37 -0.65 -16.59
C SER A 21 6.93 -0.61 -15.16
N THR A 22 6.12 -0.11 -14.24
CA THR A 22 6.51 0.09 -12.82
C THR A 22 5.47 -0.52 -11.90
N VAL A 23 5.92 -1.38 -10.99
CA VAL A 23 5.11 -1.89 -9.89
C VAL A 23 5.47 -1.14 -8.62
N ILE A 24 4.48 -0.47 -8.03
CA ILE A 24 4.63 0.42 -6.89
C ILE A 24 4.04 -0.25 -5.64
N LEU A 25 4.88 -0.52 -4.65
CA LEU A 25 4.47 -1.05 -3.35
C LEU A 25 4.18 0.10 -2.39
N MET A 26 2.95 0.18 -1.89
CA MET A 26 2.50 1.24 -0.99
C MET A 26 2.81 0.85 0.47
N ARG A 27 4.06 1.05 0.91
CA ARG A 27 4.50 0.65 2.26
C ARG A 27 4.00 1.62 3.33
N GLY A 28 3.40 1.11 4.40
CA GLY A 28 2.99 1.93 5.57
C GLY A 28 1.82 1.35 6.33
N LEU A 29 1.66 1.79 7.56
CA LEU A 29 0.65 1.32 8.50
C LEU A 29 -0.80 1.66 8.05
N PRO A 30 -1.81 0.97 8.58
CA PRO A 30 -3.20 1.41 8.46
C PRO A 30 -3.36 2.85 8.99
N GLY A 31 -3.97 3.74 8.20
CA GLY A 31 -4.09 5.17 8.60
C GLY A 31 -2.94 6.07 8.15
N SER A 32 -1.87 5.54 7.55
CA SER A 32 -0.74 6.34 7.07
C SER A 32 -1.05 7.24 5.85
N GLY A 33 -2.21 7.08 5.20
CA GLY A 33 -2.64 7.95 4.10
C GLY A 33 -2.44 7.38 2.70
N LYS A 34 -2.02 6.11 2.53
CA LYS A 34 -1.81 5.45 1.22
C LYS A 34 -2.99 5.62 0.27
N SER A 35 -4.17 5.17 0.66
CA SER A 35 -5.37 5.24 -0.19
C SER A 35 -5.82 6.68 -0.47
N THR A 36 -5.57 7.63 0.44
CA THR A 36 -5.80 9.05 0.20
C THR A 36 -4.83 9.60 -0.85
N TRP A 37 -3.57 9.19 -0.78
CA TRP A 37 -2.56 9.57 -1.76
C TRP A 37 -2.92 9.03 -3.16
N LEU A 38 -3.35 7.77 -3.26
CA LEU A 38 -3.80 7.17 -4.52
C LEU A 38 -4.96 7.96 -5.14
N ARG A 39 -5.97 8.30 -4.35
CA ARG A 39 -7.10 9.12 -4.77
C ARG A 39 -6.68 10.51 -5.25
N ASN A 40 -5.85 11.19 -4.48
CA ASN A 40 -5.39 12.54 -4.81
C ASN A 40 -4.50 12.61 -6.06
N ASN A 41 -3.97 11.47 -6.50
CA ASN A 41 -3.16 11.35 -7.72
C ASN A 41 -3.89 10.61 -8.86
N ASN A 42 -5.20 10.36 -8.74
CA ASN A 42 -6.04 9.65 -9.74
C ASN A 42 -5.46 8.27 -10.13
N CYS A 43 -4.98 7.52 -9.13
CA CYS A 43 -4.34 6.21 -9.34
C CYS A 43 -5.24 5.04 -8.93
N GLU A 44 -6.50 5.27 -8.52
CA GLU A 44 -7.38 4.23 -7.95
C GLU A 44 -7.67 3.09 -8.94
N ASP A 45 -7.75 3.39 -10.22
CA ASP A 45 -8.00 2.39 -11.28
C ASP A 45 -6.80 1.45 -11.54
N TYR A 46 -5.64 1.77 -11.01
CA TYR A 46 -4.39 1.03 -11.21
C TYR A 46 -3.99 0.22 -9.97
N VAL A 47 -4.90 0.08 -9.00
CA VAL A 47 -4.62 -0.52 -7.69
C VAL A 47 -5.03 -2.00 -7.66
N ILE A 48 -4.13 -2.82 -7.12
CA ILE A 48 -4.41 -4.18 -6.66
C ILE A 48 -4.29 -4.16 -5.14
N SER A 49 -5.32 -4.61 -4.41
CA SER A 49 -5.33 -4.61 -2.94
C SER A 49 -5.79 -5.94 -2.36
N PRO A 50 -4.98 -6.59 -1.50
CA PRO A 50 -5.42 -7.77 -0.76
C PRO A 50 -6.68 -7.51 0.06
N ASP A 51 -6.81 -6.33 0.68
CA ASP A 51 -7.98 -5.98 1.49
C ASP A 51 -9.26 -5.96 0.63
N THR A 52 -9.17 -5.48 -0.62
CA THR A 52 -10.29 -5.53 -1.56
C THR A 52 -10.68 -6.97 -1.88
N PHE A 53 -9.72 -7.85 -2.13
CA PHE A 53 -10.01 -9.27 -2.35
C PHE A 53 -10.58 -9.95 -1.10
N GLN A 54 -10.11 -9.61 0.11
CA GLN A 54 -10.72 -10.13 1.34
C GLN A 54 -12.21 -9.77 1.43
N LEU A 55 -12.57 -8.52 1.13
CA LEU A 55 -13.95 -8.05 1.13
C LEU A 55 -14.81 -8.71 0.03
N MET A 56 -14.23 -9.03 -1.12
CA MET A 56 -14.91 -9.76 -2.20
C MET A 56 -15.13 -11.24 -1.85
N LEU A 57 -14.23 -11.85 -1.09
CA LEU A 57 -14.31 -13.24 -0.68
C LEU A 57 -15.24 -13.46 0.51
N SER A 58 -15.34 -12.48 1.40
CA SER A 58 -16.14 -12.56 2.62
C SER A 58 -16.58 -11.16 3.06
N PRO A 59 -17.84 -10.97 3.46
CA PRO A 59 -18.23 -9.73 4.12
C PRO A 59 -17.42 -9.54 5.41
N PRO A 60 -17.31 -8.30 5.92
CA PRO A 60 -16.75 -8.05 7.24
C PRO A 60 -17.49 -8.87 8.31
N ILE A 61 -16.76 -9.42 9.26
CA ILE A 61 -17.33 -10.19 10.37
C ILE A 61 -17.60 -9.28 11.55
N GLU A 62 -18.69 -9.54 12.26
CA GLU A 62 -18.98 -8.92 13.53
C GLU A 62 -18.09 -9.51 14.62
N THR A 63 -17.53 -8.66 15.45
CA THR A 63 -16.74 -9.06 16.61
C THR A 63 -17.01 -8.12 17.78
N THR A 64 -16.75 -8.58 18.99
CA THR A 64 -16.86 -7.76 20.19
C THR A 64 -15.45 -7.55 20.74
N ARG A 65 -15.03 -6.29 20.85
CA ARG A 65 -13.76 -5.91 21.50
C ARG A 65 -14.02 -4.86 22.54
N ASP A 66 -13.46 -5.05 23.71
CA ASP A 66 -13.64 -4.14 24.87
C ASP A 66 -15.12 -3.86 25.20
N GLY A 67 -16.01 -4.84 24.95
CA GLY A 67 -17.45 -4.70 25.17
C GLY A 67 -18.21 -3.94 24.07
N GLU A 68 -17.55 -3.46 23.02
CA GLU A 68 -18.18 -2.78 21.90
C GLU A 68 -18.26 -3.68 20.66
N PHE A 69 -19.40 -3.62 19.96
CA PHE A 69 -19.55 -4.25 18.65
C PHE A 69 -18.72 -3.50 17.60
N THR A 70 -17.97 -4.25 16.82
CA THR A 70 -17.17 -3.71 15.69
C THR A 70 -17.21 -4.67 14.51
N TYR A 71 -16.79 -4.19 13.35
CA TYR A 71 -16.63 -4.99 12.14
C TYR A 71 -15.14 -5.12 11.81
N GLU A 72 -14.72 -6.32 11.43
CA GLU A 72 -13.33 -6.58 11.01
C GLU A 72 -13.31 -7.31 9.67
N ILE A 73 -12.28 -7.03 8.87
CA ILE A 73 -12.02 -7.83 7.67
C ILE A 73 -11.73 -9.27 8.09
N ASN A 74 -12.40 -10.23 7.47
CA ASN A 74 -12.24 -11.64 7.78
C ASN A 74 -10.84 -12.12 7.42
N GLN A 75 -10.00 -12.37 8.44
CA GLN A 75 -8.61 -12.80 8.24
C GLN A 75 -8.50 -14.27 7.77
N ASN A 76 -9.56 -15.09 7.92
CA ASN A 76 -9.54 -16.47 7.45
C ASN A 76 -9.41 -16.60 5.94
N VAL A 77 -9.81 -15.57 5.19
CA VAL A 77 -9.65 -15.51 3.73
C VAL A 77 -8.36 -14.81 3.27
N SER A 78 -7.53 -14.34 4.20
CA SER A 78 -6.33 -13.55 3.90
C SER A 78 -5.36 -14.27 2.95
N ARG A 79 -5.14 -15.58 3.18
CA ARG A 79 -4.28 -16.38 2.29
C ARG A 79 -4.81 -16.35 0.84
N ARG A 80 -6.12 -16.61 0.64
CA ARG A 80 -6.71 -16.61 -0.70
C ARG A 80 -6.70 -15.22 -1.34
N ALA A 81 -6.90 -14.18 -0.55
CA ALA A 81 -6.80 -12.80 -1.03
C ALA A 81 -5.40 -12.45 -1.55
N TRP A 82 -4.34 -12.93 -0.88
CA TRP A 82 -2.97 -12.76 -1.37
C TRP A 82 -2.69 -13.60 -2.64
N GLU A 83 -3.22 -14.83 -2.73
CA GLU A 83 -3.15 -15.63 -3.95
C GLU A 83 -3.79 -14.89 -5.14
N LEU A 84 -5.00 -14.33 -4.95
CA LEU A 84 -5.69 -13.51 -5.96
C LEU A 84 -4.91 -12.23 -6.30
N THR A 85 -4.28 -11.60 -5.31
CA THR A 85 -3.39 -10.45 -5.52
C THR A 85 -2.24 -10.82 -6.48
N HIS A 86 -1.61 -11.96 -6.25
CA HIS A 86 -0.53 -12.47 -7.10
C HIS A 86 -1.02 -12.86 -8.49
N GLU A 87 -2.15 -13.54 -8.60
CA GLU A 87 -2.77 -13.91 -9.88
C GLU A 87 -3.15 -12.67 -10.70
N CYS A 88 -3.76 -11.66 -10.06
CA CYS A 88 -4.13 -10.40 -10.69
C CYS A 88 -2.88 -9.63 -11.17
N LEU A 89 -1.83 -9.60 -10.34
CA LEU A 89 -0.57 -8.97 -10.72
C LEU A 89 0.05 -9.68 -11.95
N ARG A 90 0.12 -11.01 -11.95
CA ARG A 90 0.63 -11.78 -13.10
C ARG A 90 -0.17 -11.47 -14.37
N SER A 91 -1.49 -11.52 -14.27
CA SER A 91 -2.38 -11.20 -15.40
C SER A 91 -2.13 -9.80 -15.94
N ARG A 92 -2.00 -8.80 -15.03
CA ARG A 92 -1.75 -7.42 -15.42
C ARG A 92 -0.36 -7.24 -16.07
N LEU A 93 0.68 -7.92 -15.54
CA LEU A 93 2.03 -7.86 -16.10
C LEU A 93 2.15 -8.53 -17.48
N SER A 94 1.26 -9.49 -17.78
CA SER A 94 1.19 -10.13 -19.10
C SER A 94 0.42 -9.29 -20.13
N CYS A 95 -0.48 -8.39 -19.68
CA CYS A 95 -1.25 -7.51 -20.57
C CYS A 95 -0.40 -6.31 -21.02
N LYS A 96 0.26 -6.45 -22.16
CA LYS A 96 1.09 -5.37 -22.73
C LYS A 96 0.28 -4.46 -23.62
N VAL A 97 0.47 -3.16 -23.47
CA VAL A 97 0.03 -2.16 -24.46
C VAL A 97 1.30 -1.60 -25.12
N GLY A 98 1.57 -2.03 -26.32
CA GLY A 98 2.87 -1.80 -26.97
C GLY A 98 4.00 -2.51 -26.21
N ASN A 99 5.03 -1.77 -25.83
CA ASN A 99 6.19 -2.31 -25.07
C ASN A 99 6.09 -2.11 -23.55
N ALA A 100 5.03 -1.49 -23.06
CA ALA A 100 4.85 -1.17 -21.64
C ALA A 100 3.69 -1.96 -21.01
N VAL A 101 3.82 -2.27 -19.74
CA VAL A 101 2.77 -2.93 -18.94
C VAL A 101 1.86 -1.91 -18.26
N GLY A 102 2.30 -0.66 -18.15
CA GLY A 102 1.66 0.39 -17.35
C GLY A 102 2.01 0.28 -15.86
N ALA A 103 1.80 1.37 -15.14
CA ALA A 103 2.02 1.40 -13.70
C ALA A 103 0.98 0.55 -12.97
N THR A 104 1.40 -0.13 -11.90
CA THR A 104 0.53 -0.94 -11.05
C THR A 104 0.86 -0.62 -9.60
N PHE A 105 -0.14 -0.22 -8.82
CA PHE A 105 0.00 0.04 -7.40
C PHE A 105 -0.51 -1.16 -6.61
N ILE A 106 0.24 -1.59 -5.61
CA ILE A 106 -0.19 -2.64 -4.69
C ILE A 106 -0.40 -1.98 -3.33
N ASP A 107 -1.69 -1.79 -2.95
CA ASP A 107 -2.07 -1.16 -1.68
C ASP A 107 -2.15 -2.21 -0.58
N ALA A 108 -1.03 -2.43 0.09
CA ALA A 108 -0.91 -3.24 1.30
C ALA A 108 0.03 -2.56 2.29
N THR A 109 0.21 -3.15 3.49
CA THR A 109 1.08 -2.54 4.51
C THR A 109 2.56 -2.69 4.21
N PHE A 110 2.97 -3.82 3.60
CA PHE A 110 4.37 -4.17 3.32
C PHE A 110 5.30 -3.97 4.53
N MET A 111 4.84 -4.41 5.71
CA MET A 111 5.60 -4.38 6.95
C MET A 111 6.29 -5.72 7.21
N SER A 112 6.44 -6.58 6.20
CA SER A 112 7.20 -7.83 6.26
C SER A 112 8.00 -8.06 4.99
N ASP A 113 9.20 -8.62 5.15
CA ASP A 113 10.12 -8.96 4.06
C ASP A 113 9.51 -9.87 3.02
N ARG A 114 8.73 -10.85 3.46
CA ARG A 114 8.15 -11.89 2.62
C ARG A 114 7.30 -11.28 1.51
N ALA A 115 6.38 -10.38 1.87
CA ALA A 115 5.47 -9.75 0.91
C ALA A 115 6.22 -8.98 -0.19
N VAL A 116 7.27 -8.23 0.18
CA VAL A 116 8.10 -7.48 -0.78
C VAL A 116 8.84 -8.44 -1.71
N ARG A 117 9.47 -9.49 -1.16
CA ARG A 117 10.22 -10.48 -1.94
C ARG A 117 9.33 -11.26 -2.90
N ASP A 118 8.12 -11.66 -2.48
CA ASP A 118 7.16 -12.37 -3.32
C ASP A 118 6.74 -11.52 -4.52
N ILE A 119 6.40 -10.24 -4.32
CA ILE A 119 6.07 -9.34 -5.43
C ILE A 119 7.27 -9.14 -6.36
N LYS A 120 8.48 -8.90 -5.82
CA LYS A 120 9.68 -8.77 -6.66
C LYS A 120 9.92 -9.98 -7.53
N ARG A 121 9.78 -11.18 -6.95
CA ARG A 121 9.96 -12.44 -7.68
C ARG A 121 8.95 -12.55 -8.81
N ILE A 122 7.67 -12.26 -8.56
CA ILE A 122 6.62 -12.28 -9.60
C ILE A 122 6.95 -11.29 -10.71
N VAL A 123 7.32 -10.05 -10.37
CA VAL A 123 7.67 -9.04 -11.38
C VAL A 123 8.84 -9.48 -12.23
N LEU A 124 9.87 -10.06 -11.62
CA LEU A 124 11.05 -10.56 -12.36
C LEU A 124 10.66 -11.72 -13.29
N GLU A 125 9.91 -12.71 -12.79
CA GLU A 125 9.46 -13.89 -13.56
C GLU A 125 8.62 -13.48 -14.77
N GLU A 126 7.60 -12.62 -14.57
CA GLU A 126 6.65 -12.25 -15.62
C GLU A 126 7.23 -11.26 -16.65
N THR A 127 8.16 -10.42 -16.23
CA THR A 127 8.65 -9.35 -17.11
C THR A 127 10.10 -9.53 -17.55
N GLN A 128 10.81 -10.54 -17.03
CA GLN A 128 12.24 -10.76 -17.31
C GLN A 128 13.08 -9.50 -17.09
N GLY A 129 12.76 -8.76 -16.00
CA GLY A 129 13.47 -7.52 -15.62
C GLY A 129 13.08 -6.26 -16.42
N ARG A 130 12.07 -6.32 -17.28
CA ARG A 130 11.60 -5.14 -18.05
C ARG A 130 10.77 -4.18 -17.19
N ALA A 131 10.10 -4.66 -16.14
CA ALA A 131 9.42 -3.81 -15.18
C ALA A 131 10.28 -3.62 -13.93
N ILE A 132 10.18 -2.44 -13.35
CA ILE A 132 10.88 -2.11 -12.10
C ILE A 132 9.90 -2.14 -10.93
N VAL A 133 10.43 -2.44 -9.74
CA VAL A 133 9.70 -2.33 -8.48
C VAL A 133 10.17 -1.09 -7.73
N VAL A 134 9.23 -0.32 -7.21
CA VAL A 134 9.47 0.89 -6.41
C VAL A 134 8.66 0.79 -5.13
N ILE A 135 9.20 1.23 -4.01
CA ILE A 135 8.47 1.37 -2.75
C ILE A 135 8.14 2.85 -2.54
N LEU A 136 6.85 3.18 -2.37
CA LEU A 136 6.42 4.45 -1.79
C LEU A 136 6.27 4.26 -0.29
N ASP A 137 7.12 4.92 0.49
CA ASP A 137 7.21 4.70 1.92
C ASP A 137 6.45 5.77 2.72
N PHE A 138 5.33 5.37 3.32
CA PHE A 138 4.48 6.20 4.16
C PHE A 138 4.80 6.07 5.66
N THR A 139 5.95 5.48 6.03
CA THR A 139 6.32 5.31 7.46
C THR A 139 6.84 6.60 8.11
N TYR A 140 6.91 7.69 7.36
CA TYR A 140 7.31 9.01 7.87
C TYR A 140 6.34 9.63 8.88
N LEU A 141 5.09 9.13 8.97
CA LEU A 141 4.12 9.64 9.93
C LEU A 141 4.43 9.12 11.33
N PRO A 142 4.39 9.99 12.36
CA PRO A 142 4.49 9.56 13.75
C PRO A 142 3.42 8.52 14.10
N ILE A 143 3.80 7.49 14.85
CA ILE A 143 2.90 6.39 15.22
C ILE A 143 1.64 6.89 15.95
N GLU A 144 1.78 7.92 16.78
CA GLU A 144 0.66 8.53 17.51
C GLU A 144 -0.39 9.10 16.56
N GLU A 145 0.04 9.73 15.47
CA GLU A 145 -0.87 10.26 14.46
C GLU A 145 -1.56 9.14 13.67
N VAL A 146 -0.84 8.06 13.37
CA VAL A 146 -1.40 6.85 12.75
C VAL A 146 -2.48 6.24 13.64
N LYS A 147 -2.19 6.05 14.94
CA LYS A 147 -3.14 5.53 15.92
C LYS A 147 -4.35 6.44 16.07
N ARG A 148 -4.14 7.76 16.13
CA ARG A 148 -5.24 8.75 16.20
C ARG A 148 -6.17 8.64 14.98
N ARG A 149 -5.63 8.56 13.77
CA ARG A 149 -6.43 8.39 12.54
C ARG A 149 -7.15 7.05 12.52
N ASN A 150 -6.51 6.00 13.01
CA ASN A 150 -7.10 4.68 13.09
C ASN A 150 -8.29 4.66 14.09
N LYS A 151 -8.18 5.33 15.25
CA LYS A 151 -9.29 5.48 16.21
C LYS A 151 -10.55 6.12 15.57
N MET A 152 -10.38 7.06 14.63
CA MET A 152 -11.50 7.66 13.91
C MET A 152 -12.26 6.68 13.00
N ARG A 153 -11.73 5.47 12.79
CA ARG A 153 -12.34 4.40 11.99
C ARG A 153 -13.09 3.39 12.85
N ARG A 154 -13.15 3.55 14.19
CA ARG A 154 -13.94 2.67 15.07
C ARG A 154 -15.36 2.54 14.54
N GLY A 155 -15.93 1.32 14.68
CA GLY A 155 -17.25 1.00 14.12
C GLY A 155 -17.27 0.72 12.62
N THR A 156 -16.12 0.72 11.95
CA THR A 156 -15.99 0.31 10.54
C THR A 156 -14.98 -0.83 10.40
N TYR A 157 -15.13 -1.64 9.36
CA TYR A 157 -14.18 -2.73 9.03
C TYR A 157 -12.75 -2.23 8.72
N ARG A 158 -12.54 -0.93 8.61
CA ARG A 158 -11.21 -0.33 8.38
C ARG A 158 -10.45 -0.03 9.68
N TYR A 159 -11.09 -0.22 10.82
CA TYR A 159 -10.41 -0.10 12.09
C TYR A 159 -9.50 -1.32 12.31
N VAL A 160 -8.28 -1.07 12.76
CA VAL A 160 -7.30 -2.10 13.12
C VAL A 160 -6.97 -1.97 14.59
N PRO A 161 -7.02 -3.06 15.39
CA PRO A 161 -6.65 -3.01 16.80
C PRO A 161 -5.24 -2.46 17.02
N GLU A 162 -5.04 -1.68 18.09
CA GLU A 162 -3.75 -1.03 18.34
C GLU A 162 -2.62 -2.03 18.51
N CYS A 163 -2.86 -3.17 19.18
CA CYS A 163 -1.87 -4.24 19.33
C CYS A 163 -1.40 -4.81 17.98
N VAL A 164 -2.28 -4.85 16.97
CA VAL A 164 -1.91 -5.27 15.61
C VAL A 164 -1.04 -4.20 14.93
N ILE A 165 -1.36 -2.91 15.15
CA ILE A 165 -0.53 -1.82 14.64
C ILE A 165 0.85 -1.86 15.30
N ASP A 166 0.93 -2.06 16.62
CA ASP A 166 2.19 -2.14 17.35
C ASP A 166 3.05 -3.31 16.84
N HIS A 167 2.45 -4.48 16.64
CA HIS A 167 3.13 -5.61 16.04
C HIS A 167 3.63 -5.31 14.59
N MET A 168 2.85 -4.60 13.78
CA MET A 168 3.30 -4.15 12.46
C MET A 168 4.50 -3.19 12.54
N VAL A 169 4.54 -2.31 13.55
CA VAL A 169 5.69 -1.42 13.79
C VAL A 169 6.94 -2.23 14.11
N GLU A 170 6.83 -3.22 14.99
CA GLU A 170 7.95 -4.11 15.36
C GLU A 170 8.48 -4.87 14.13
N LEU A 171 7.59 -5.44 13.32
CA LEU A 171 7.98 -6.12 12.08
C LEU A 171 8.66 -5.16 11.11
N GLY A 172 8.09 -3.97 10.93
CA GLY A 172 8.62 -2.94 10.03
C GLY A 172 9.98 -2.40 10.46
N ALA A 173 10.25 -2.34 11.75
CA ALA A 173 11.54 -1.92 12.30
C ALA A 173 12.68 -2.93 12.03
N GLN A 174 12.34 -4.22 11.83
CA GLN A 174 13.28 -5.27 11.48
C GLN A 174 13.62 -5.33 9.99
N MET A 175 12.88 -4.58 9.15
CA MET A 175 13.08 -4.58 7.71
C MET A 175 14.19 -3.61 7.29
N ASP A 176 15.15 -4.10 6.54
CA ASP A 176 16.05 -3.24 5.76
C ASP A 176 15.52 -3.10 4.33
N VAL A 177 14.71 -2.06 4.12
CA VAL A 177 14.10 -1.80 2.80
C VAL A 177 15.11 -1.53 1.69
N ASN A 178 16.33 -1.10 2.04
CA ASN A 178 17.40 -0.84 1.08
C ASN A 178 18.04 -2.15 0.59
N SER A 179 17.99 -3.22 1.39
CA SER A 179 18.54 -4.54 1.03
C SER A 179 17.84 -5.20 -0.17
N TYR A 180 16.63 -4.76 -0.52
CA TYR A 180 15.89 -5.33 -1.65
C TYR A 180 16.39 -4.89 -3.02
N GLY A 181 17.31 -3.91 -3.09
CA GLY A 181 17.77 -3.36 -4.36
C GLY A 181 16.64 -2.73 -5.18
N VAL A 182 15.67 -2.10 -4.50
CA VAL A 182 14.56 -1.33 -5.10
C VAL A 182 14.68 0.12 -4.68
N ARG A 183 14.14 1.03 -5.50
CA ARG A 183 14.07 2.44 -5.12
C ARG A 183 13.01 2.64 -4.05
N VAL A 184 13.38 3.29 -2.95
CA VAL A 184 12.46 3.74 -1.90
C VAL A 184 12.27 5.25 -2.05
N LEU A 185 11.02 5.67 -2.19
CA LEU A 185 10.67 7.07 -2.45
C LEU A 185 9.73 7.60 -1.36
N ASP A 186 9.94 8.84 -0.98
CA ASP A 186 8.99 9.58 -0.17
C ASP A 186 7.79 9.99 -1.03
N PRO A 187 6.55 9.60 -0.69
CA PRO A 187 5.38 9.93 -1.50
C PRO A 187 5.12 11.44 -1.62
N ARG A 188 5.67 12.25 -0.71
CA ARG A 188 5.57 13.72 -0.77
C ARG A 188 6.40 14.31 -1.91
N GLU A 189 7.46 13.61 -2.32
CA GLU A 189 8.39 14.01 -3.38
C GLU A 189 8.05 13.41 -4.75
N VAL A 190 6.97 12.62 -4.85
CA VAL A 190 6.57 11.93 -6.08
C VAL A 190 5.46 12.69 -6.80
N GLN A 191 5.60 12.79 -8.12
CA GLN A 191 4.57 13.26 -9.05
C GLN A 191 4.17 12.12 -9.98
N ILE A 192 2.86 11.95 -10.18
CA ILE A 192 2.33 11.05 -11.20
C ILE A 192 2.15 11.82 -12.50
N THR A 193 2.54 11.20 -13.60
CA THR A 193 2.36 11.72 -14.96
C THR A 193 1.65 10.69 -15.84
N VAL A 194 0.90 11.13 -16.82
CA VAL A 194 0.16 10.28 -17.77
C VAL A 194 1.04 9.90 -18.96
#